data_76e996b70d8b2331310c841bf1b3b856
#
_entry.id   76e996b70d8b2331310c841bf1b3b856
#
_cell.length_a   1.000
_cell.length_b   1.000
_cell.length_c   1.000
_cell.angle_alpha   90.00
_cell.angle_beta   90.00
_cell.angle_gamma   90.00
#
_symmetry.space_group_name_H-M   'P 1'
#
loop_
_entity.id
_entity.type
_entity.pdbx_description
1 polymer ?
#
loop_
_entity_poly.entity_id
_entity_poly.type
_entity_poly.pdbx_seq_one_letter_code
_entity_poly.pdbx_strand_id
1 'polypeptide(L)'
;MSNALPLSMSNANATLKAPAAPQSHWNMTPANRAAARPAPMARFPELLPPPPPSPMTMSERMMIARSRIRGAAEAGQRIRSYEVALDLDLSEFHFARQFRAAFGRSPHVYYDEVRAECARALLRTGMSESDVARRVGFRRPAELRSLLSKRCDAAVPAR
;
A
#
# COMPACT_ATOMS: atom_id res chain seq x y z
N MET A 1 19.34 -51.03 -21.59
CA MET A 1 18.11 -51.69 -21.18
C MET A 1 17.19 -50.58 -20.71
N SER A 2 16.48 -49.91 -21.56
CA SER A 2 15.14 -50.21 -22.11
C SER A 2 14.09 -50.41 -21.05
N ASN A 3 13.21 -49.41 -20.90
CA ASN A 3 11.76 -49.47 -20.99
C ASN A 3 11.21 -48.08 -20.62
N ALA A 4 10.76 -47.28 -21.51
CA ALA A 4 9.57 -47.36 -22.40
C ALA A 4 8.25 -47.13 -21.62
N LEU A 5 7.63 -46.00 -21.91
CA LEU A 5 6.25 -45.57 -21.72
C LEU A 5 5.23 -46.55 -22.33
N PRO A 6 3.94 -46.45 -22.06
CA PRO A 6 3.05 -45.49 -22.69
C PRO A 6 1.90 -44.99 -21.76
N LEU A 7 1.51 -43.74 -21.92
CA LEU A 7 0.37 -43.21 -22.70
C LEU A 7 -0.94 -43.99 -22.59
N SER A 8 -1.97 -43.37 -22.06
CA SER A 8 -3.24 -43.35 -22.74
C SER A 8 -4.12 -42.19 -22.32
N MET A 9 -4.33 -41.34 -23.21
CA MET A 9 -5.36 -40.35 -23.35
C MET A 9 -6.74 -40.97 -23.38
N SER A 10 -7.69 -40.45 -22.68
CA SER A 10 -9.07 -40.56 -23.12
C SER A 10 -9.82 -39.27 -22.78
N ASN A 11 -9.99 -38.54 -23.82
CA ASN A 11 -10.79 -37.35 -23.96
C ASN A 11 -12.25 -37.80 -24.07
N ALA A 12 -13.02 -37.62 -23.02
CA ALA A 12 -14.48 -37.83 -23.07
C ALA A 12 -15.16 -36.44 -23.00
N ASN A 13 -15.40 -35.94 -24.19
CA ASN A 13 -16.24 -34.79 -24.47
C ASN A 13 -17.70 -35.14 -24.13
N ALA A 14 -18.12 -34.86 -22.93
CA ALA A 14 -19.52 -34.98 -22.51
C ALA A 14 -20.26 -33.68 -22.80
N THR A 15 -20.89 -33.61 -23.94
CA THR A 15 -21.87 -32.59 -24.30
C THR A 15 -23.06 -32.66 -23.34
N LEU A 16 -23.08 -31.80 -22.36
CA LEU A 16 -24.24 -31.61 -21.46
C LEU A 16 -25.28 -30.76 -22.19
N LYS A 17 -26.29 -31.46 -22.68
CA LYS A 17 -27.53 -30.93 -23.24
C LYS A 17 -28.30 -30.18 -22.12
N ALA A 18 -28.43 -28.88 -22.26
CA ALA A 18 -29.22 -28.05 -21.33
C ALA A 18 -30.72 -28.45 -21.38
N PRO A 19 -31.39 -28.55 -20.24
CA PRO A 19 -32.84 -28.78 -20.23
C PRO A 19 -33.59 -27.51 -20.67
N ALA A 20 -34.60 -27.74 -21.53
CA ALA A 20 -35.47 -26.70 -22.04
C ALA A 20 -36.25 -26.04 -20.90
N ALA A 21 -36.25 -24.73 -20.87
CA ALA A 21 -37.05 -23.93 -19.94
C ALA A 21 -38.56 -24.09 -20.23
N PRO A 22 -39.44 -24.25 -19.23
CA PRO A 22 -40.87 -24.27 -19.43
C PRO A 22 -41.39 -22.91 -19.87
N GLN A 23 -42.02 -22.87 -21.03
CA GLN A 23 -42.75 -21.69 -21.50
C GLN A 23 -44.03 -21.52 -20.71
N SER A 24 -44.07 -20.64 -19.77
CA SER A 24 -45.28 -20.23 -19.06
C SER A 24 -46.06 -19.29 -19.96
N HIS A 25 -47.12 -19.83 -20.59
CA HIS A 25 -48.14 -19.02 -21.26
C HIS A 25 -48.91 -18.23 -20.24
N TRP A 26 -48.58 -16.96 -20.07
CA TRP A 26 -49.44 -16.02 -19.37
C TRP A 26 -50.57 -15.59 -20.28
N ASN A 27 -51.73 -16.28 -20.12
CA ASN A 27 -52.98 -15.89 -20.75
C ASN A 27 -53.50 -14.64 -20.00
N MET A 28 -53.15 -13.46 -20.49
CA MET A 28 -53.74 -12.23 -20.01
C MET A 28 -55.07 -11.98 -20.69
N THR A 29 -56.18 -12.25 -20.00
CA THR A 29 -57.52 -11.83 -20.40
C THR A 29 -57.64 -10.31 -20.41
N PRO A 30 -58.28 -9.69 -21.44
CA PRO A 30 -58.32 -8.23 -21.63
C PRO A 30 -59.26 -7.46 -20.70
N ALA A 31 -59.72 -8.05 -19.59
CA ALA A 31 -60.75 -7.48 -18.74
C ALA A 31 -60.25 -6.65 -17.54
N ASN A 32 -58.98 -6.44 -17.36
CA ASN A 32 -58.43 -5.69 -16.20
C ASN A 32 -57.63 -4.45 -16.56
N ARG A 33 -58.01 -3.77 -17.67
CA ARG A 33 -57.35 -2.56 -18.14
C ARG A 33 -57.99 -1.26 -17.65
N ALA A 34 -58.84 -1.33 -16.63
CA ALA A 34 -59.45 -0.13 -16.06
C ALA A 34 -59.19 -0.09 -14.55
N ALA A 35 -58.38 0.88 -14.13
CA ALA A 35 -58.13 1.33 -12.76
C ALA A 35 -56.86 0.83 -12.08
N ALA A 36 -55.70 1.14 -12.67
CA ALA A 36 -54.51 1.39 -11.85
C ALA A 36 -53.91 2.73 -12.30
N ARG A 37 -54.35 3.83 -11.72
CA ARG A 37 -53.62 5.09 -11.73
C ARG A 37 -52.27 4.79 -11.08
N PRO A 38 -51.13 5.02 -11.77
CA PRO A 38 -49.84 4.86 -11.10
C PRO A 38 -49.81 5.84 -9.94
N ALA A 39 -49.63 5.33 -8.73
CA ALA A 39 -49.29 6.14 -7.58
C ALA A 39 -48.11 7.05 -7.93
N PRO A 40 -48.08 8.32 -7.49
CA PRO A 40 -46.94 9.16 -7.70
C PRO A 40 -45.74 8.44 -7.07
N MET A 41 -44.80 8.02 -7.92
CA MET A 41 -43.54 7.48 -7.47
C MET A 41 -42.93 8.48 -6.50
N ALA A 42 -42.89 8.11 -5.21
CA ALA A 42 -42.12 8.85 -4.24
C ALA A 42 -40.73 9.04 -4.85
N ARG A 43 -40.36 10.28 -5.17
CA ARG A 43 -39.01 10.63 -5.57
C ARG A 43 -38.13 10.25 -4.39
N PHE A 44 -37.52 9.07 -4.46
CA PHE A 44 -36.39 8.79 -3.61
C PHE A 44 -35.41 9.95 -3.83
N PRO A 45 -34.96 10.62 -2.77
CA PRO A 45 -33.89 11.59 -2.94
C PRO A 45 -32.76 10.85 -3.64
N GLU A 46 -32.48 11.26 -4.87
CA GLU A 46 -31.38 10.74 -5.65
C GLU A 46 -30.14 10.92 -4.82
N LEU A 47 -29.70 9.83 -4.20
CA LEU A 47 -28.43 9.80 -3.51
C LEU A 47 -27.38 10.07 -4.57
N LEU A 48 -27.02 11.36 -4.71
CA LEU A 48 -25.86 11.75 -5.50
C LEU A 48 -24.71 10.86 -5.09
N PRO A 49 -24.05 10.16 -6.02
CA PRO A 49 -22.87 9.40 -5.68
C PRO A 49 -21.90 10.31 -4.93
N PRO A 50 -21.24 9.82 -3.87
CA PRO A 50 -20.28 10.62 -3.14
C PRO A 50 -19.30 11.24 -4.14
N PRO A 51 -18.91 12.51 -3.97
CA PRO A 51 -17.96 13.14 -4.87
C PRO A 51 -16.70 12.27 -4.96
N PRO A 52 -16.08 12.16 -6.15
CA PRO A 52 -14.86 11.38 -6.30
C PRO A 52 -13.82 11.90 -5.30
N PRO A 53 -13.03 10.99 -4.69
CA PRO A 53 -12.01 11.39 -3.73
C PRO A 53 -11.11 12.44 -4.39
N SER A 54 -10.94 13.58 -3.72
CA SER A 54 -10.09 14.65 -4.22
C SER A 54 -8.67 14.12 -4.46
N PRO A 55 -8.02 14.50 -5.57
CA PRO A 55 -6.67 14.06 -5.84
C PRO A 55 -5.75 14.47 -4.68
N MET A 56 -4.96 13.52 -4.19
CA MET A 56 -4.04 13.71 -3.07
C MET A 56 -3.08 14.86 -3.36
N THR A 57 -3.01 15.82 -2.47
CA THR A 57 -2.11 16.98 -2.60
C THR A 57 -0.64 16.57 -2.44
N MET A 58 0.28 17.37 -2.95
CA MET A 58 1.72 17.12 -2.79
C MET A 58 2.11 17.11 -1.30
N SER A 59 1.52 17.95 -0.48
CA SER A 59 1.75 17.98 0.96
C SER A 59 1.37 16.67 1.64
N GLU A 60 0.19 16.15 1.33
CA GLU A 60 -0.27 14.84 1.83
C GLU A 60 0.64 13.71 1.40
N ARG A 61 1.07 13.69 0.13
CA ARG A 61 2.04 12.73 -0.39
C ARG A 61 3.35 12.77 0.42
N MET A 62 3.86 13.95 0.72
CA MET A 62 5.09 14.11 1.51
C MET A 62 4.92 13.67 2.96
N MET A 63 3.76 13.89 3.58
CA MET A 63 3.46 13.40 4.92
C MET A 63 3.38 11.86 4.97
N ILE A 64 2.75 11.25 3.98
CA ILE A 64 2.70 9.78 3.83
C ILE A 64 4.11 9.22 3.65
N ALA A 65 4.91 9.82 2.76
CA ALA A 65 6.29 9.42 2.56
C ALA A 65 7.11 9.46 3.84
N ARG A 66 7.00 10.56 4.60
CA ARG A 66 7.68 10.73 5.88
C ARG A 66 7.30 9.65 6.88
N SER A 67 6.00 9.39 7.05
CA SER A 67 5.49 8.35 7.94
C SER A 67 6.01 6.97 7.56
N ARG A 68 6.01 6.65 6.27
CA ARG A 68 6.49 5.37 5.75
C ARG A 68 8.00 5.18 5.95
N ILE A 69 8.81 6.19 5.65
CA ILE A 69 10.25 6.16 5.89
C ILE A 69 10.56 6.00 7.37
N ARG A 70 9.82 6.71 8.24
CA ARG A 70 9.95 6.62 9.68
C ARG A 70 9.62 5.21 10.19
N GLY A 71 8.48 4.65 9.80
CA GLY A 71 8.08 3.30 10.20
C GLY A 71 9.09 2.23 9.76
N ALA A 72 9.63 2.33 8.54
CA ALA A 72 10.67 1.43 8.06
C ALA A 72 11.97 1.56 8.88
N ALA A 73 12.37 2.77 9.23
CA ALA A 73 13.56 3.02 10.05
C ALA A 73 13.41 2.48 11.47
N GLU A 74 12.25 2.67 12.11
CA GLU A 74 11.91 2.16 13.44
C GLU A 74 11.83 0.62 13.47
N ALA A 75 11.34 0.02 12.39
CA ALA A 75 11.29 -1.43 12.22
C ALA A 75 12.66 -2.06 11.85
N GLY A 76 13.69 -1.25 11.62
CA GLY A 76 14.99 -1.72 11.14
C GLY A 76 14.95 -2.27 9.70
N GLN A 77 13.91 -1.93 8.94
CA GLN A 77 13.72 -2.36 7.57
C GLN A 77 14.43 -1.41 6.60
N ARG A 78 15.05 -1.99 5.57
CA ARG A 78 15.64 -1.19 4.50
C ARG A 78 14.53 -0.70 3.57
N ILE A 79 14.50 0.60 3.32
CA ILE A 79 13.62 1.23 2.34
C ILE A 79 14.45 1.99 1.32
N ARG A 80 14.01 1.98 0.07
CA ARG A 80 14.67 2.71 -1.01
C ARG A 80 13.80 3.87 -1.46
N SER A 81 14.42 5.02 -1.73
CA SER A 81 13.70 6.25 -2.12
C SER A 81 12.81 6.05 -3.34
N TYR A 82 13.26 5.25 -4.32
CA TYR A 82 12.48 5.01 -5.53
C TYR A 82 11.19 4.22 -5.26
N GLU A 83 11.20 3.28 -4.28
CA GLU A 83 10.02 2.50 -3.90
C GLU A 83 8.93 3.42 -3.31
N VAL A 84 9.36 4.35 -2.45
CA VAL A 84 8.44 5.35 -1.88
C VAL A 84 7.92 6.31 -2.94
N ALA A 85 8.79 6.72 -3.87
CA ALA A 85 8.41 7.61 -4.97
C ALA A 85 7.37 6.96 -5.89
N LEU A 86 7.59 5.69 -6.26
CA LEU A 86 6.68 4.92 -7.11
C LEU A 86 5.29 4.80 -6.52
N ASP A 87 5.20 4.50 -5.21
CA ASP A 87 3.90 4.39 -4.52
C ASP A 87 3.13 5.71 -4.43
N LEU A 88 3.81 6.83 -4.65
CA LEU A 88 3.22 8.17 -4.65
C LEU A 88 3.04 8.75 -6.06
N ASP A 89 3.20 7.93 -7.10
CA ASP A 89 3.16 8.35 -8.51
C ASP A 89 4.14 9.50 -8.83
N LEU A 90 5.36 9.42 -8.28
CA LEU A 90 6.41 10.40 -8.47
C LEU A 90 7.67 9.75 -9.04
N SER A 91 8.42 10.48 -9.87
CA SER A 91 9.79 10.10 -10.15
C SER A 91 10.67 10.27 -8.90
N GLU A 92 11.71 9.44 -8.75
CA GLU A 92 12.61 9.52 -7.60
C GLU A 92 13.24 10.92 -7.43
N PHE A 93 13.63 11.55 -8.54
CA PHE A 93 14.19 12.89 -8.52
C PHE A 93 13.18 13.94 -8.02
N HIS A 94 11.95 13.89 -8.53
CA HIS A 94 10.89 14.80 -8.10
C HIS A 94 10.53 14.59 -6.63
N PHE A 95 10.40 13.34 -6.21
CA PHE A 95 10.18 12.98 -4.82
C PHE A 95 11.27 13.53 -3.90
N ALA A 96 12.56 13.25 -4.20
CA ALA A 96 13.67 13.72 -3.37
C ALA A 96 13.72 15.24 -3.23
N ARG A 97 13.42 15.96 -4.33
CA ARG A 97 13.35 17.43 -4.35
C ARG A 97 12.20 17.95 -3.48
N GLN A 98 10.99 17.38 -3.64
CA GLN A 98 9.80 17.78 -2.86
C GLN A 98 9.96 17.44 -1.38
N PHE A 99 10.51 16.26 -1.08
CA PHE A 99 10.77 15.85 0.30
C PHE A 99 11.76 16.79 0.99
N ARG A 100 12.84 17.17 0.27
CA ARG A 100 13.82 18.14 0.79
C ARG A 100 13.21 19.53 0.99
N ALA A 101 12.36 19.98 0.08
CA ALA A 101 11.65 21.25 0.20
C ALA A 101 10.72 21.27 1.41
N ALA A 102 10.00 20.16 1.66
CA ALA A 102 9.03 20.05 2.74
C ALA A 102 9.68 19.88 4.12
N PHE A 103 10.81 19.15 4.22
CA PHE A 103 11.41 18.75 5.51
C PHE A 103 12.85 19.21 5.71
N GLY A 104 13.42 19.95 4.77
CA GLY A 104 14.80 20.47 4.85
C GLY A 104 15.90 19.42 4.64
N ARG A 105 15.55 18.16 4.37
CA ARG A 105 16.47 17.00 4.31
C ARG A 105 16.07 16.05 3.19
N SER A 106 17.07 15.33 2.66
CA SER A 106 16.77 14.24 1.71
C SER A 106 16.11 13.05 2.43
N PRO A 107 15.35 12.20 1.71
CA PRO A 107 14.72 11.00 2.27
C PRO A 107 15.72 10.07 2.97
N HIS A 108 16.91 9.88 2.38
CA HIS A 108 17.96 9.05 2.95
C HIS A 108 18.52 9.63 4.25
N VAL A 109 18.77 10.94 4.28
CA VAL A 109 19.25 11.63 5.48
C VAL A 109 18.22 11.49 6.61
N TYR A 110 16.95 11.69 6.31
CA TYR A 110 15.87 11.53 7.27
C TYR A 110 15.77 10.09 7.81
N TYR A 111 15.88 9.10 6.93
CA TYR A 111 15.90 7.68 7.33
C TYR A 111 17.04 7.37 8.29
N ASP A 112 18.26 7.84 7.99
CA ASP A 112 19.43 7.63 8.84
C ASP A 112 19.30 8.33 10.20
N GLU A 113 18.69 9.52 10.25
CA GLU A 113 18.44 10.26 11.49
C GLU A 113 17.49 9.49 12.41
N VAL A 114 16.37 8.99 11.88
CA VAL A 114 15.42 8.19 12.67
C VAL A 114 16.08 6.91 13.20
N ARG A 115 16.90 6.23 12.37
CA ARG A 115 17.65 5.05 12.84
C ARG A 115 18.64 5.38 13.95
N ALA A 116 19.34 6.52 13.85
CA ALA A 116 20.26 6.97 14.89
C ALA A 116 19.52 7.34 16.18
N GLU A 117 18.36 7.96 16.10
CA GLU A 117 17.49 8.25 17.27
C GLU A 117 17.03 6.95 17.95
N CYS A 118 16.52 5.99 17.20
CA CYS A 118 16.12 4.67 17.71
C CYS A 118 17.30 3.95 18.37
N ALA A 119 18.47 3.96 17.74
CA ALA A 119 19.67 3.32 18.27
C ALA A 119 20.09 3.95 19.61
N ARG A 120 20.12 5.29 19.69
CA ARG A 120 20.45 5.98 20.95
C ARG A 120 19.44 5.67 22.05
N ALA A 121 18.15 5.60 21.72
CA ALA A 121 17.12 5.22 22.68
C ALA A 121 17.36 3.81 23.24
N LEU A 122 17.64 2.84 22.37
CA LEU A 122 17.88 1.45 22.76
C LEU A 122 19.20 1.30 23.58
N LEU A 123 20.26 2.02 23.21
CA LEU A 123 21.50 2.04 24.01
C LEU A 123 21.28 2.59 25.42
N ARG A 124 20.43 3.62 25.56
CA ARG A 124 20.08 4.17 26.89
C ARG A 124 19.29 3.19 27.77
N THR A 125 18.59 2.22 27.19
CA THR A 125 17.93 1.16 27.95
C THR A 125 18.89 0.05 28.41
N GLY A 126 20.19 0.16 28.10
CA GLY A 126 21.21 -0.83 28.46
C GLY A 126 21.33 -2.00 27.48
N MET A 127 20.68 -1.92 26.32
CA MET A 127 20.81 -2.95 25.29
C MET A 127 22.24 -2.99 24.71
N SER A 128 22.77 -4.17 24.44
CA SER A 128 24.11 -4.32 23.87
C SER A 128 24.22 -3.69 22.48
N GLU A 129 25.38 -3.14 22.13
CA GLU A 129 25.63 -2.53 20.82
C GLU A 129 25.34 -3.49 19.66
N SER A 130 25.65 -4.77 19.84
CA SER A 130 25.38 -5.82 18.86
C SER A 130 23.88 -6.06 18.63
N ASP A 131 23.10 -6.04 19.71
CA ASP A 131 21.65 -6.23 19.63
C ASP A 131 20.97 -4.98 19.03
N VAL A 132 21.44 -3.80 19.44
CA VAL A 132 20.96 -2.54 18.84
C VAL A 132 21.25 -2.50 17.35
N ALA A 133 22.47 -2.86 16.92
CA ALA A 133 22.82 -2.93 15.51
C ALA A 133 21.86 -3.81 14.73
N ARG A 134 21.58 -5.01 15.20
CA ARG A 134 20.61 -5.94 14.60
C ARG A 134 19.21 -5.36 14.57
N ARG A 135 18.77 -4.74 15.66
CA ARG A 135 17.43 -4.17 15.81
C ARG A 135 17.16 -3.04 14.83
N VAL A 136 18.15 -2.18 14.58
CA VAL A 136 18.04 -1.07 13.62
C VAL A 136 18.46 -1.43 12.20
N GLY A 137 18.65 -2.73 11.91
CA GLY A 137 18.88 -3.25 10.57
C GLY A 137 20.32 -3.16 10.06
N PHE A 138 21.31 -3.16 10.95
CA PHE A 138 22.72 -3.31 10.58
C PHE A 138 23.22 -4.74 10.80
N ARG A 139 24.15 -5.15 9.94
CA ARG A 139 24.81 -6.47 10.08
C ARG A 139 25.95 -6.45 11.08
N ARG A 140 26.63 -5.29 11.23
CA ARG A 140 27.83 -5.14 12.05
C ARG A 140 27.71 -3.95 13.00
N PRO A 141 28.15 -4.08 14.26
CA PRO A 141 28.17 -2.95 15.21
C PRO A 141 28.99 -1.75 14.71
N ALA A 142 30.04 -1.99 13.91
CA ALA A 142 30.85 -0.93 13.30
C ALA A 142 30.03 0.03 12.40
N GLU A 143 29.03 -0.51 11.69
CA GLU A 143 28.11 0.30 10.85
C GLU A 143 27.24 1.20 11.71
N LEU A 144 26.76 0.69 12.85
CA LEU A 144 26.02 1.48 13.85
C LEU A 144 26.88 2.61 14.39
N ARG A 145 28.13 2.33 14.80
CA ARG A 145 29.05 3.38 15.29
C ARG A 145 29.31 4.44 14.25
N SER A 146 29.51 4.03 12.98
CA SER A 146 29.70 4.98 11.86
C SER A 146 28.45 5.85 11.66
N LEU A 147 27.24 5.31 11.79
CA LEU A 147 26.02 6.10 11.71
C LEU A 147 25.92 7.10 12.87
N LEU A 148 26.16 6.63 14.08
CA LEU A 148 26.08 7.47 15.28
C LEU A 148 27.09 8.62 15.25
N SER A 149 28.33 8.37 14.83
CA SER A 149 29.34 9.43 14.71
C SER A 149 28.97 10.47 13.66
N LYS A 150 28.51 10.04 12.46
CA LYS A 150 28.07 10.96 11.40
C LYS A 150 26.85 11.82 11.78
N ARG A 151 26.07 11.38 12.76
CA ARG A 151 24.86 12.09 13.20
C ARG A 151 24.98 12.71 14.59
N CYS A 152 26.14 12.62 15.25
CA CYS A 152 26.42 13.38 16.47
C CYS A 152 26.45 14.89 16.22
N ASP A 153 26.96 15.32 15.05
CA ASP A 153 27.09 16.73 14.70
C ASP A 153 25.79 17.36 14.18
N ALA A 154 24.78 16.54 13.90
CA ALA A 154 23.46 17.00 13.46
C ALA A 154 22.48 17.08 14.63
N ALA A 155 22.90 17.61 15.78
CA ALA A 155 22.00 18.05 16.83
C ALA A 155 21.13 19.15 16.24
N VAL A 156 19.90 18.78 15.88
CA VAL A 156 18.88 19.64 15.30
C VAL A 156 18.61 20.78 16.27
N PRO A 157 18.69 22.04 15.83
CA PRO A 157 18.07 23.11 16.60
C PRO A 157 16.56 22.78 16.63
N ALA A 158 16.06 22.55 17.83
CA ALA A 158 14.64 22.53 18.12
C ALA A 158 14.07 23.90 17.74
N ARG A 159 13.26 23.97 16.69
CA ARG A 159 12.27 25.01 16.43
C ARG A 159 11.02 24.39 15.84
#